data_d82c1de7b0bf42d67245e5bd0efb27e7
#
_entry.id   d82c1de7b0bf42d67245e5bd0efb27e7
#
_cell.length_a   1.000
_cell.length_b   1.000
_cell.length_c   1.000
_cell.angle_alpha   90.00
_cell.angle_beta   90.00
_cell.angle_gamma   90.00
#
_symmetry.space_group_name_H-M   'P 1'
#
loop_
_entity.id
_entity.type
_entity.pdbx_description
1 polymer ?
#
loop_
_entity_poly.entity_id
_entity_poly.type
_entity_poly.pdbx_seq_one_letter_code
_entity_poly.pdbx_strand_id
1 'polypeptide(L)'
;MLALQLPKLYPITDGAHELTHAEQVARLCAGGATLIQLRDKHASPREFYAAAEAALRIARTHGARLVINDRADIALALGADGVHLGQADLDPTAARQLLGPQAIIGHSTHSLEQAQTAARLPVDYIAIGPVFATKTKANPDPVVGLEGVARVRAALPEALPLVAIGGITKENAHAVLRAGADSVAVVSALLDEPELIAARTAEFWQSLERERG
;
A
#
# COMPACT_ATOMS: atom_id res chain seq x y z
N MET A 1 -19.95 4.65 -9.09
CA MET A 1 -19.37 4.16 -7.82
C MET A 1 -18.76 5.36 -7.09
N LEU A 2 -18.82 5.39 -5.75
CA LEU A 2 -18.06 6.40 -4.99
C LEU A 2 -16.57 6.13 -5.21
N ALA A 3 -15.78 7.17 -5.46
CA ALA A 3 -14.34 7.05 -5.61
C ALA A 3 -13.72 6.42 -4.34
N LEU A 4 -12.70 5.59 -4.49
CA LEU A 4 -11.99 5.01 -3.37
C LEU A 4 -11.35 6.14 -2.54
N GLN A 5 -11.77 6.27 -1.29
CA GLN A 5 -11.09 7.14 -0.35
C GLN A 5 -9.97 6.34 0.33
N LEU A 6 -8.74 6.69 0.02
CA LEU A 6 -7.57 6.13 0.69
C LEU A 6 -7.32 6.84 2.03
N PRO A 7 -6.95 6.09 3.08
CA PRO A 7 -6.39 6.72 4.28
C PRO A 7 -5.05 7.39 3.96
N LYS A 8 -4.68 8.46 4.63
CA LYS A 8 -3.39 9.14 4.43
C LYS A 8 -2.18 8.25 4.72
N LEU A 9 -2.33 7.26 5.60
CA LEU A 9 -1.34 6.25 5.94
C LEU A 9 -1.77 4.88 5.43
N TYR A 10 -0.92 4.22 4.66
CA TYR A 10 -1.13 2.89 4.09
C TYR A 10 0.00 1.94 4.52
N PRO A 11 -0.13 1.27 5.68
CA PRO A 11 0.85 0.29 6.14
C PRO A 11 0.95 -0.92 5.22
N ILE A 12 2.18 -1.42 5.07
CA ILE A 12 2.46 -2.66 4.34
C ILE A 12 3.21 -3.60 5.28
N THR A 13 2.78 -4.86 5.38
CA THR A 13 3.47 -5.90 6.16
C THR A 13 4.74 -6.38 5.46
N ASP A 14 5.65 -6.98 6.21
CA ASP A 14 6.90 -7.55 5.69
C ASP A 14 7.01 -9.03 6.07
N GLY A 15 7.15 -9.92 5.06
CA GLY A 15 7.34 -11.35 5.27
C GLY A 15 8.69 -11.73 5.87
N ALA A 16 9.68 -10.83 5.83
CA ALA A 16 10.98 -11.04 6.50
C ALA A 16 10.99 -10.64 7.97
N HIS A 17 9.88 -10.08 8.48
CA HIS A 17 9.76 -9.65 9.88
C HIS A 17 9.61 -10.85 10.82
N GLU A 18 10.08 -10.73 12.08
CA GLU A 18 9.96 -11.80 13.08
C GLU A 18 8.53 -12.11 13.53
N LEU A 19 7.61 -11.12 13.45
CA LEU A 19 6.19 -11.33 13.68
C LEU A 19 5.51 -11.89 12.44
N THR A 20 4.55 -12.78 12.65
CA THR A 20 3.66 -13.24 11.58
C THR A 20 2.86 -12.07 10.99
N HIS A 21 2.38 -12.22 9.75
CA HIS A 21 1.50 -11.21 9.13
C HIS A 21 0.26 -10.90 9.96
N ALA A 22 -0.32 -11.91 10.61
CA ALA A 22 -1.49 -11.72 11.47
C ALA A 22 -1.17 -10.84 12.70
N GLU A 23 0.00 -11.05 13.33
CA GLU A 23 0.47 -10.21 14.45
C GLU A 23 0.79 -8.79 14.01
N GLN A 24 1.45 -8.62 12.85
CA GLN A 24 1.68 -7.30 12.28
C GLN A 24 0.36 -6.55 12.03
N VAL A 25 -0.61 -7.20 11.36
CA VAL A 25 -1.93 -6.63 11.09
C VAL A 25 -2.66 -6.28 12.40
N ALA A 26 -2.63 -7.14 13.42
CA ALA A 26 -3.25 -6.86 14.71
C ALA A 26 -2.70 -5.56 15.33
N ARG A 27 -1.37 -5.39 15.33
CA ARG A 27 -0.70 -4.21 15.90
C ARG A 27 -0.93 -2.95 15.06
N LEU A 28 -0.91 -3.07 13.73
CA LEU A 28 -1.23 -1.95 12.84
C LEU A 28 -2.67 -1.48 13.04
N CYS A 29 -3.62 -2.41 13.14
CA CYS A 29 -5.02 -2.09 13.44
C CYS A 29 -5.19 -1.46 14.82
N ALA A 30 -4.50 -1.96 15.85
CA ALA A 30 -4.49 -1.34 17.18
C ALA A 30 -3.98 0.10 17.16
N GLY A 31 -3.10 0.44 16.22
CA GLY A 31 -2.64 1.81 15.94
C GLY A 31 -3.55 2.64 15.05
N GLY A 32 -4.71 2.11 14.62
CA GLY A 32 -5.71 2.84 13.84
C GLY A 32 -5.64 2.63 12.32
N ALA A 33 -4.86 1.67 11.84
CA ALA A 33 -4.82 1.37 10.40
C ALA A 33 -6.17 0.80 9.92
N THR A 34 -6.71 1.36 8.84
CA THR A 34 -8.01 0.96 8.24
C THR A 34 -7.86 0.32 6.85
N LEU A 35 -6.68 0.40 6.25
CA LEU A 35 -6.30 -0.25 5.01
C LEU A 35 -4.86 -0.73 5.16
N ILE A 36 -4.61 -2.00 4.92
CA ILE A 36 -3.28 -2.62 5.07
C ILE A 36 -2.98 -3.46 3.83
N GLN A 37 -1.73 -3.44 3.36
CA GLN A 37 -1.27 -4.35 2.33
C GLN A 37 -0.47 -5.50 2.95
N LEU A 38 -0.82 -6.72 2.61
CA LEU A 38 -0.08 -7.91 2.99
C LEU A 38 0.92 -8.27 1.89
N ARG A 39 2.21 -8.22 2.21
CA ARG A 39 3.29 -8.44 1.26
C ARG A 39 4.30 -9.44 1.79
N ASP A 40 4.48 -10.56 1.04
CA ASP A 40 5.57 -11.50 1.19
C ASP A 40 6.08 -11.93 -0.19
N LYS A 41 7.37 -11.74 -0.44
CA LYS A 41 8.00 -12.09 -1.72
C LYS A 41 8.69 -13.46 -1.70
N HIS A 42 8.72 -14.13 -0.53
CA HIS A 42 9.52 -15.33 -0.30
C HIS A 42 8.67 -16.54 0.06
N ALA A 43 7.49 -16.35 0.62
CA ALA A 43 6.59 -17.43 0.99
C ALA A 43 6.14 -18.25 -0.24
N SER A 44 6.07 -19.55 -0.07
CA SER A 44 5.39 -20.41 -1.06
C SER A 44 3.90 -20.03 -1.16
N PRO A 45 3.22 -20.38 -2.27
CA PRO A 45 1.80 -20.09 -2.42
C PRO A 45 0.93 -20.61 -1.27
N ARG A 46 1.25 -21.78 -0.72
CA ARG A 46 0.53 -22.39 0.40
C ARG A 46 0.75 -21.62 1.70
N GLU A 47 1.98 -21.23 1.99
CA GLU A 47 2.32 -20.47 3.19
C GLU A 47 1.71 -19.06 3.12
N PHE A 48 1.82 -18.42 1.95
CA PHE A 48 1.24 -17.09 1.75
C PHE A 48 -0.29 -17.10 1.89
N TYR A 49 -0.97 -18.13 1.35
CA TYR A 49 -2.41 -18.30 1.53
C TYR A 49 -2.80 -18.40 3.01
N ALA A 50 -2.12 -19.27 3.77
CA ALA A 50 -2.41 -19.47 5.20
C ALA A 50 -2.14 -18.19 6.02
N ALA A 51 -1.04 -17.48 5.73
CA ALA A 51 -0.70 -16.21 6.38
C ALA A 51 -1.74 -15.11 6.05
N ALA A 52 -2.15 -15.02 4.78
CA ALA A 52 -3.15 -14.06 4.33
C ALA A 52 -4.53 -14.35 4.93
N GLU A 53 -4.93 -15.62 5.03
CA GLU A 53 -6.19 -16.02 5.68
C GLU A 53 -6.23 -15.60 7.16
N ALA A 54 -5.14 -15.87 7.89
CA ALA A 54 -5.03 -15.47 9.30
C ALA A 54 -5.07 -13.95 9.46
N ALA A 55 -4.32 -13.22 8.64
CA ALA A 55 -4.27 -11.76 8.66
C ALA A 55 -5.61 -11.12 8.28
N LEU A 56 -6.32 -11.67 7.29
CA LEU A 56 -7.63 -11.18 6.85
C LEU A 56 -8.69 -11.32 7.96
N ARG A 57 -8.67 -12.43 8.71
CA ARG A 57 -9.55 -12.59 9.87
C ARG A 57 -9.31 -11.48 10.90
N ILE A 58 -8.07 -11.17 11.20
CA ILE A 58 -7.73 -10.08 12.14
C ILE A 58 -8.17 -8.72 11.58
N ALA A 59 -7.85 -8.41 10.32
CA ALA A 59 -8.27 -7.15 9.71
C ALA A 59 -9.80 -6.95 9.81
N ARG A 60 -10.58 -7.97 9.48
CA ARG A 60 -12.05 -7.95 9.56
C ARG A 60 -12.59 -7.71 10.98
N THR A 61 -11.98 -8.28 12.02
CA THR A 61 -12.40 -8.03 13.42
C THR A 61 -12.18 -6.57 13.84
N HIS A 62 -11.29 -5.86 13.17
CA HIS A 62 -10.99 -4.44 13.41
C HIS A 62 -11.68 -3.50 12.40
N GLY A 63 -12.48 -4.02 11.48
CA GLY A 63 -13.09 -3.23 10.41
C GLY A 63 -12.09 -2.67 9.39
N ALA A 64 -10.88 -3.22 9.35
CA ALA A 64 -9.85 -2.83 8.38
C ALA A 64 -9.95 -3.66 7.09
N ARG A 65 -9.59 -3.05 5.96
CA ARG A 65 -9.48 -3.71 4.65
C ARG A 65 -8.06 -4.25 4.44
N LEU A 66 -7.98 -5.43 3.80
CA LEU A 66 -6.72 -6.08 3.48
C LEU A 66 -6.54 -6.24 1.96
N VAL A 67 -5.49 -5.65 1.41
CA VAL A 67 -5.08 -5.77 0.01
C VAL A 67 -3.92 -6.77 -0.07
N ILE A 68 -4.02 -7.74 -0.97
CA ILE A 68 -2.98 -8.77 -1.18
C ILE A 68 -1.98 -8.27 -2.23
N ASN A 69 -0.68 -8.37 -1.94
CA ASN A 69 0.35 -8.00 -2.91
C ASN A 69 0.55 -9.11 -3.95
N ASP A 70 0.59 -8.77 -5.25
CA ASP A 70 0.86 -9.60 -6.44
C ASP A 70 -0.16 -10.74 -6.72
N ARG A 71 -0.69 -11.39 -5.72
CA ARG A 71 -1.40 -12.66 -5.81
C ARG A 71 -2.92 -12.46 -5.91
N ALA A 72 -3.40 -12.11 -7.11
CA ALA A 72 -4.82 -11.96 -7.41
C ALA A 72 -5.63 -13.26 -7.21
N ASP A 73 -5.01 -14.42 -7.43
CA ASP A 73 -5.58 -15.74 -7.18
C ASP A 73 -5.86 -15.97 -5.68
N ILE A 74 -4.93 -15.58 -4.81
CA ILE A 74 -5.11 -15.68 -3.35
C ILE A 74 -6.14 -14.64 -2.87
N ALA A 75 -6.09 -13.42 -3.42
CA ALA A 75 -7.10 -12.41 -3.11
C ALA A 75 -8.51 -12.90 -3.42
N LEU A 76 -8.71 -13.53 -4.59
CA LEU A 76 -9.99 -14.14 -4.98
C LEU A 76 -10.39 -15.28 -4.04
N ALA A 77 -9.48 -16.23 -3.80
CA ALA A 77 -9.76 -17.43 -3.01
C ALA A 77 -10.18 -17.10 -1.56
N LEU A 78 -9.64 -16.03 -0.98
CA LEU A 78 -9.95 -15.57 0.38
C LEU A 78 -11.09 -14.53 0.44
N GLY A 79 -11.51 -13.99 -0.70
CA GLY A 79 -12.41 -12.84 -0.74
C GLY A 79 -11.81 -11.63 -0.02
N ALA A 80 -10.51 -11.38 -0.24
CA ALA A 80 -9.84 -10.18 0.27
C ALA A 80 -10.37 -8.91 -0.41
N ASP A 81 -10.10 -7.75 0.18
CA ASP A 81 -10.64 -6.48 -0.31
C ASP A 81 -10.05 -6.04 -1.66
N GLY A 82 -8.91 -6.61 -2.06
CA GLY A 82 -8.30 -6.30 -3.34
C GLY A 82 -6.88 -6.84 -3.52
N VAL A 83 -6.24 -6.37 -4.58
CA VAL A 83 -4.87 -6.73 -4.95
C VAL A 83 -4.05 -5.48 -5.30
N HIS A 84 -2.76 -5.50 -4.98
CA HIS A 84 -1.78 -4.53 -5.46
C HIS A 84 -0.79 -5.22 -6.39
N LEU A 85 -0.63 -4.70 -7.61
CA LEU A 85 0.11 -5.32 -8.70
C LEU A 85 1.33 -4.47 -9.09
N GLY A 86 2.46 -5.11 -9.32
CA GLY A 86 3.65 -4.51 -9.92
C GLY A 86 3.62 -4.62 -11.45
N GLN A 87 4.67 -4.07 -12.08
CA GLN A 87 4.80 -4.01 -13.54
C GLN A 87 4.95 -5.39 -14.22
N ALA A 88 5.39 -6.41 -13.48
CA ALA A 88 5.61 -7.77 -13.99
C ALA A 88 4.54 -8.77 -13.52
N ASP A 89 3.55 -8.30 -12.76
CA ASP A 89 2.47 -9.13 -12.22
C ASP A 89 1.30 -9.24 -13.22
N LEU A 90 0.18 -9.81 -12.78
CA LEU A 90 -1.02 -9.93 -13.60
C LEU A 90 -1.49 -8.54 -14.09
N ASP A 91 -1.86 -8.45 -15.36
CA ASP A 91 -2.40 -7.20 -15.93
C ASP A 91 -3.63 -6.72 -15.13
N PRO A 92 -3.74 -5.41 -14.79
CA PRO A 92 -4.86 -4.88 -14.03
C PRO A 92 -6.24 -5.12 -14.67
N THR A 93 -6.32 -5.22 -15.99
CA THR A 93 -7.60 -5.54 -16.68
C THR A 93 -8.00 -6.98 -16.41
N ALA A 94 -7.05 -7.91 -16.46
CA ALA A 94 -7.28 -9.30 -16.12
C ALA A 94 -7.61 -9.47 -14.62
N ALA A 95 -6.94 -8.74 -13.75
CA ALA A 95 -7.24 -8.73 -12.32
C ALA A 95 -8.66 -8.19 -12.04
N ARG A 96 -9.08 -7.14 -12.74
CA ARG A 96 -10.44 -6.60 -12.63
C ARG A 96 -11.51 -7.61 -13.09
N GLN A 97 -11.25 -8.33 -14.18
CA GLN A 97 -12.13 -9.39 -14.66
C GLN A 97 -12.23 -10.54 -13.65
N LEU A 98 -11.10 -10.91 -13.03
CA LEU A 98 -11.02 -11.99 -12.06
C LEU A 98 -11.71 -11.65 -10.74
N LEU A 99 -11.44 -10.47 -10.19
CA LEU A 99 -11.88 -10.05 -8.86
C LEU A 99 -13.24 -9.32 -8.84
N GLY A 100 -13.70 -8.90 -9.99
CA GLY A 100 -14.96 -8.15 -10.13
C GLY A 100 -14.84 -6.65 -9.82
N PRO A 101 -15.98 -5.91 -9.96
CA PRO A 101 -15.98 -4.45 -9.94
C PRO A 101 -15.81 -3.82 -8.56
N GLN A 102 -15.93 -4.60 -7.48
CA GLN A 102 -15.86 -4.08 -6.11
C GLN A 102 -14.46 -4.21 -5.48
N ALA A 103 -13.58 -5.03 -6.07
CA ALA A 103 -12.24 -5.24 -5.54
C ALA A 103 -11.37 -4.00 -5.75
N ILE A 104 -10.55 -3.69 -4.75
CA ILE A 104 -9.53 -2.64 -4.85
C ILE A 104 -8.36 -3.15 -5.70
N ILE A 105 -8.03 -2.45 -6.78
CA ILE A 105 -6.87 -2.76 -7.61
C ILE A 105 -5.89 -1.59 -7.57
N GLY A 106 -4.74 -1.79 -6.94
CA GLY A 106 -3.62 -0.86 -6.96
C GLY A 106 -2.57 -1.27 -7.98
N HIS A 107 -1.85 -0.31 -8.57
CA HIS A 107 -0.78 -0.60 -9.50
C HIS A 107 0.47 0.24 -9.22
N SER A 108 1.63 -0.43 -9.11
CA SER A 108 2.93 0.20 -8.89
C SER A 108 3.46 0.84 -10.15
N THR A 109 4.02 2.05 -10.03
CA THR A 109 4.74 2.76 -11.10
C THR A 109 6.04 3.37 -10.57
N HIS A 110 7.00 3.57 -11.47
CA HIS A 110 8.34 4.07 -11.15
C HIS A 110 8.74 5.27 -12.01
N SER A 111 7.87 5.69 -12.93
CA SER A 111 8.08 6.84 -13.80
C SER A 111 6.76 7.52 -14.16
N LEU A 112 6.84 8.74 -14.68
CA LEU A 112 5.69 9.48 -15.20
C LEU A 112 4.98 8.73 -16.34
N GLU A 113 5.76 8.12 -17.24
CA GLU A 113 5.21 7.37 -18.39
C GLU A 113 4.41 6.15 -17.92
N GLN A 114 4.95 5.40 -16.94
CA GLN A 114 4.24 4.26 -16.36
C GLN A 114 2.95 4.72 -15.67
N ALA A 115 2.99 5.83 -14.92
CA ALA A 115 1.81 6.37 -14.25
C ALA A 115 0.71 6.81 -15.25
N GLN A 116 1.09 7.48 -16.34
CA GLN A 116 0.16 7.86 -17.40
C GLN A 116 -0.45 6.66 -18.13
N THR A 117 0.32 5.59 -18.32
CA THR A 117 -0.16 4.33 -18.88
C THR A 117 -1.12 3.64 -17.93
N ALA A 118 -0.76 3.53 -16.66
CA ALA A 118 -1.58 2.92 -15.62
C ALA A 118 -2.91 3.65 -15.40
N ALA A 119 -2.95 4.97 -15.58
CA ALA A 119 -4.19 5.76 -15.48
C ALA A 119 -5.28 5.42 -16.51
N ARG A 120 -4.91 4.68 -17.55
CA ARG A 120 -5.86 4.19 -18.58
C ARG A 120 -6.40 2.80 -18.29
N LEU A 121 -5.86 2.13 -17.26
CA LEU A 121 -6.24 0.79 -16.82
C LEU A 121 -7.35 0.87 -15.75
N PRO A 122 -8.11 -0.21 -15.53
CA PRO A 122 -9.18 -0.25 -14.54
C PRO A 122 -8.63 -0.41 -13.11
N VAL A 123 -7.79 0.53 -12.67
CA VAL A 123 -7.19 0.60 -11.33
C VAL A 123 -7.93 1.59 -10.46
N ASP A 124 -7.90 1.38 -9.15
CA ASP A 124 -8.53 2.26 -8.15
C ASP A 124 -7.52 3.24 -7.54
N TYR A 125 -6.23 2.94 -7.60
CA TYR A 125 -5.15 3.85 -7.25
C TYR A 125 -3.84 3.47 -7.94
N ILE A 126 -2.97 4.45 -8.09
CA ILE A 126 -1.60 4.27 -8.59
C ILE A 126 -0.62 4.51 -7.44
N ALA A 127 0.41 3.66 -7.34
CA ALA A 127 1.53 3.89 -6.44
C ALA A 127 2.75 4.38 -7.24
N ILE A 128 3.41 5.44 -6.75
CA ILE A 128 4.64 5.99 -7.31
C ILE A 128 5.79 5.85 -6.31
N GLY A 129 6.93 5.37 -6.77
CA GLY A 129 8.13 5.27 -5.93
C GLY A 129 9.29 4.51 -6.58
N PRO A 130 10.43 4.49 -5.90
CA PRO A 130 10.66 5.02 -4.54
C PRO A 130 10.82 6.55 -4.52
N VAL A 131 10.18 7.21 -3.53
CA VAL A 131 10.31 8.68 -3.38
C VAL A 131 11.67 9.05 -2.80
N PHE A 132 12.16 8.27 -1.83
CA PHE A 132 13.48 8.39 -1.23
C PHE A 132 14.22 7.06 -1.29
N ALA A 133 15.52 7.08 -1.04
CA ALA A 133 16.32 5.86 -0.96
C ALA A 133 15.73 4.89 0.09
N THR A 134 15.65 3.61 -0.25
CA THR A 134 15.08 2.57 0.62
C THR A 134 15.90 1.29 0.54
N LYS A 135 15.90 0.53 1.65
CA LYS A 135 16.55 -0.79 1.74
C LYS A 135 15.55 -1.95 1.70
N THR A 136 14.24 -1.66 1.72
CA THR A 136 13.17 -2.68 1.77
C THR A 136 13.08 -3.51 0.48
N LYS A 137 13.51 -2.96 -0.67
CA LYS A 137 13.59 -3.65 -1.96
C LYS A 137 15.05 -3.89 -2.31
N ALA A 138 15.43 -5.14 -2.63
CA ALA A 138 16.82 -5.50 -2.93
C ALA A 138 17.40 -4.74 -4.15
N ASN A 139 16.58 -4.53 -5.18
CA ASN A 139 16.93 -3.75 -6.38
C ASN A 139 15.90 -2.63 -6.53
N PRO A 140 16.07 -1.49 -5.85
CA PRO A 140 15.14 -0.38 -5.97
C PRO A 140 15.28 0.30 -7.33
N ASP A 141 14.16 0.73 -7.88
CA ASP A 141 14.12 1.61 -9.06
C ASP A 141 14.74 2.97 -8.71
N PRO A 142 15.09 3.80 -9.71
CA PRO A 142 15.60 5.14 -9.48
C PRO A 142 14.65 5.99 -8.61
N VAL A 143 15.23 6.76 -7.68
CA VAL A 143 14.47 7.64 -6.80
C VAL A 143 13.75 8.72 -7.61
N VAL A 144 12.43 8.85 -7.44
CA VAL A 144 11.63 9.85 -8.16
C VAL A 144 11.62 11.22 -7.48
N GLY A 145 11.87 11.28 -6.18
CA GLY A 145 11.86 12.50 -5.38
C GLY A 145 10.47 13.16 -5.26
N LEU A 146 10.41 14.25 -4.51
CA LEU A 146 9.16 15.05 -4.36
C LEU A 146 8.72 15.67 -5.68
N GLU A 147 9.65 16.12 -6.51
CA GLU A 147 9.34 16.65 -7.84
C GLU A 147 8.71 15.61 -8.75
N GLY A 148 9.18 14.35 -8.67
CA GLY A 148 8.58 13.23 -9.41
C GLY A 148 7.14 12.99 -8.98
N VAL A 149 6.86 13.01 -7.67
CA VAL A 149 5.49 12.91 -7.14
C VAL A 149 4.62 14.04 -7.69
N ALA A 150 5.08 15.30 -7.62
CA ALA A 150 4.33 16.45 -8.12
C ALA A 150 4.06 16.37 -9.64
N ARG A 151 5.05 15.96 -10.44
CA ARG A 151 4.87 15.75 -11.88
C ARG A 151 3.84 14.66 -12.20
N VAL A 152 3.89 13.56 -11.46
CA VAL A 152 2.91 12.47 -11.62
C VAL A 152 1.52 12.94 -11.23
N ARG A 153 1.35 13.63 -10.08
CA ARG A 153 0.05 14.16 -9.67
C ARG A 153 -0.54 15.10 -10.71
N ALA A 154 0.26 16.01 -11.26
CA ALA A 154 -0.18 16.95 -12.28
C ALA A 154 -0.65 16.29 -13.60
N ALA A 155 -0.15 15.09 -13.87
CA ALA A 155 -0.46 14.34 -15.10
C ALA A 155 -1.61 13.33 -14.94
N LEU A 156 -2.03 13.05 -13.70
CA LEU A 156 -3.12 12.10 -13.42
C LEU A 156 -4.46 12.82 -13.26
N PRO A 157 -5.59 12.14 -13.57
CA PRO A 157 -6.91 12.63 -13.20
C PRO A 157 -6.99 12.88 -11.68
N GLU A 158 -7.60 13.99 -11.26
CA GLU A 158 -7.75 14.35 -9.84
C GLU A 158 -8.48 13.26 -9.06
N ALA A 159 -9.47 12.62 -9.67
CA ALA A 159 -10.26 11.55 -9.07
C ALA A 159 -9.51 10.22 -8.89
N LEU A 160 -8.30 10.07 -9.48
CA LEU A 160 -7.49 8.85 -9.35
C LEU A 160 -6.47 9.02 -8.22
N PRO A 161 -6.63 8.31 -7.10
CA PRO A 161 -5.75 8.42 -5.95
C PRO A 161 -4.30 8.06 -6.26
N LEU A 162 -3.35 8.85 -5.73
CA LEU A 162 -1.91 8.65 -5.83
C LEU A 162 -1.33 8.25 -4.48
N VAL A 163 -0.77 7.05 -4.40
CA VAL A 163 -0.01 6.57 -3.24
C VAL A 163 1.47 6.79 -3.49
N ALA A 164 2.18 7.39 -2.56
CA ALA A 164 3.64 7.48 -2.63
C ALA A 164 4.29 6.45 -1.71
N ILE A 165 5.39 5.83 -2.17
CA ILE A 165 6.11 4.79 -1.42
C ILE A 165 7.63 4.93 -1.57
N GLY A 166 8.37 4.41 -0.59
CA GLY A 166 9.83 4.29 -0.60
C GLY A 166 10.54 5.33 0.24
N GLY A 167 11.16 4.88 1.32
CA GLY A 167 11.92 5.71 2.26
C GLY A 167 11.11 6.77 3.00
N ILE A 168 9.79 6.56 3.12
CA ILE A 168 8.89 7.49 3.80
C ILE A 168 8.89 7.22 5.29
N THR A 169 9.08 8.28 6.07
CA THR A 169 9.06 8.31 7.53
C THR A 169 8.07 9.37 8.02
N LYS A 170 7.80 9.40 9.32
CA LYS A 170 6.93 10.40 9.94
C LYS A 170 7.41 11.84 9.67
N GLU A 171 8.72 12.04 9.60
CA GLU A 171 9.36 13.36 9.42
C GLU A 171 9.21 13.89 7.99
N ASN A 172 9.20 13.01 6.98
CA ASN A 172 9.16 13.42 5.57
C ASN A 172 7.77 13.25 4.90
N ALA A 173 6.85 12.51 5.52
CA ALA A 173 5.55 12.19 4.95
C ALA A 173 4.71 13.42 4.57
N HIS A 174 4.75 14.48 5.38
CA HIS A 174 4.04 15.73 5.05
C HIS A 174 4.53 16.38 3.76
N ALA A 175 5.84 16.37 3.52
CA ALA A 175 6.39 16.88 2.28
C ALA A 175 5.90 16.07 1.06
N VAL A 176 5.74 14.77 1.23
CA VAL A 176 5.19 13.87 0.18
C VAL A 176 3.73 14.16 -0.11
N LEU A 177 2.91 14.34 0.93
CA LEU A 177 1.49 14.71 0.75
C LEU A 177 1.35 16.10 0.11
N ARG A 178 2.16 17.09 0.53
CA ARG A 178 2.19 18.41 -0.11
C ARG A 178 2.66 18.37 -1.57
N ALA A 179 3.47 17.41 -1.94
CA ALA A 179 3.85 17.18 -3.33
C ALA A 179 2.69 16.58 -4.17
N GLY A 180 1.56 16.25 -3.57
CA GLY A 180 0.33 15.83 -4.25
C GLY A 180 -0.01 14.34 -4.13
N ALA A 181 0.66 13.58 -3.27
CA ALA A 181 0.20 12.24 -2.92
C ALA A 181 -1.04 12.33 -2.01
N ASP A 182 -2.01 11.43 -2.23
CA ASP A 182 -3.21 11.31 -1.39
C ASP A 182 -2.93 10.44 -0.16
N SER A 183 -1.98 9.51 -0.28
CA SER A 183 -1.62 8.55 0.76
C SER A 183 -0.12 8.24 0.71
N VAL A 184 0.46 7.88 1.84
CA VAL A 184 1.84 7.39 1.95
C VAL A 184 1.85 5.93 2.38
N ALA A 185 2.52 5.08 1.59
CA ALA A 185 2.71 3.68 1.92
C ALA A 185 4.03 3.49 2.71
N VAL A 186 3.96 2.80 3.84
CA VAL A 186 5.05 2.70 4.81
C VAL A 186 5.24 1.24 5.25
N VAL A 187 6.51 0.80 5.31
CA VAL A 187 6.92 -0.52 5.81
C VAL A 187 7.78 -0.36 7.06
N SER A 188 9.09 -0.22 6.90
CA SER A 188 10.08 -0.28 7.97
C SER A 188 9.86 0.76 9.07
N ALA A 189 9.53 2.00 8.72
CA ALA A 189 9.30 3.05 9.72
C ALA A 189 8.16 2.73 10.73
N LEU A 190 7.30 1.74 10.41
CA LEU A 190 6.27 1.25 11.34
C LEU A 190 6.69 -0.05 12.01
N LEU A 191 7.44 -0.92 11.31
CA LEU A 191 7.65 -2.32 11.72
C LEU A 191 8.96 -2.57 12.49
N ASP A 192 9.95 -1.67 12.43
CA ASP A 192 11.33 -1.92 12.95
C ASP A 192 11.39 -2.41 14.39
N GLU A 193 10.46 -2.02 15.26
CA GLU A 193 10.39 -2.49 16.65
C GLU A 193 9.00 -3.07 16.94
N PRO A 194 8.88 -4.38 17.10
CA PRO A 194 7.59 -5.08 17.23
C PRO A 194 6.65 -4.47 18.27
N GLU A 195 7.18 -4.16 19.47
CA GLU A 195 6.38 -3.64 20.58
C GLU A 195 5.84 -2.23 20.31
N LEU A 196 6.50 -1.48 19.43
CA LEU A 196 6.15 -0.09 19.13
C LEU A 196 5.25 0.06 17.90
N ILE A 197 4.94 -1.01 17.15
CA ILE A 197 4.16 -0.93 15.90
C ILE A 197 2.84 -0.18 16.11
N ALA A 198 2.06 -0.53 17.14
CA ALA A 198 0.79 0.13 17.41
C ALA A 198 0.97 1.62 17.77
N ALA A 199 1.92 1.94 18.63
CA ALA A 199 2.20 3.31 19.05
C ALA A 199 2.71 4.16 17.86
N ARG A 200 3.67 3.65 17.09
CA ARG A 200 4.19 4.32 15.89
C ARG A 200 3.12 4.56 14.84
N THR A 201 2.25 3.57 14.62
CA THR A 201 1.13 3.71 13.68
C THR A 201 0.19 4.82 14.14
N ALA A 202 -0.18 4.86 15.41
CA ALA A 202 -1.03 5.89 15.99
C ALA A 202 -0.39 7.29 15.92
N GLU A 203 0.90 7.40 16.28
CA GLU A 203 1.65 8.66 16.19
C GLU A 203 1.79 9.16 14.76
N PHE A 204 2.07 8.24 13.82
CA PHE A 204 2.18 8.58 12.40
C PHE A 204 0.84 9.11 11.88
N TRP A 205 -0.25 8.39 12.18
CA TRP A 205 -1.59 8.79 11.83
C TRP A 205 -1.95 10.18 12.37
N GLN A 206 -1.75 10.39 13.67
CA GLN A 206 -2.01 11.68 14.33
C GLN A 206 -1.19 12.81 13.72
N SER A 207 0.07 12.54 13.34
CA SER A 207 0.89 13.57 12.68
C SER A 207 0.26 14.02 11.37
N LEU A 208 -0.23 13.07 10.54
CA LEU A 208 -0.83 13.38 9.24
C LEU A 208 -2.18 14.11 9.32
N GLU A 209 -2.85 14.06 10.46
CA GLU A 209 -4.14 14.76 10.65
C GLU A 209 -3.98 16.21 11.15
N ARG A 210 -2.90 16.53 11.86
CA ARG A 210 -2.71 17.83 12.52
C ARG A 210 -2.53 19.02 11.57
N GLU A 211 -2.26 18.83 10.30
CA GLU A 211 -2.10 19.90 9.30
C GLU A 211 -3.42 20.36 8.63
N ARG A 212 -4.58 20.08 9.21
CA ARG A 212 -5.88 20.63 8.74
C ARG A 212 -6.26 21.97 9.40
N GLY A 213 -5.29 22.63 10.05
CA GLY A 213 -5.47 23.95 10.68
C GLY A 213 -4.81 25.07 9.90
#